data_bbb419895c17cfc24e712e0ec0504e56
#
_entry.id   bbb419895c17cfc24e712e0ec0504e56
#
_cell.length_a   1.000
_cell.length_b   1.000
_cell.length_c   1.000
_cell.angle_alpha   90.00
_cell.angle_beta   90.00
_cell.angle_gamma   90.00
#
_symmetry.space_group_name_H-M   'P 1'
#
loop_
_entity.id
_entity.type
_entity.pdbx_description
1 polymer ?
#
loop_
_entity_poly.entity_id
_entity_poly.type
_entity_poly.pdbx_seq_one_letter_code
_entity_poly.pdbx_strand_id
1 'polypeptide(L)'
;MGAEKKSVDRRAFVCGVAAIAALGMTRQNAVAANGIKTVNGKTQIDLTVNAVLKKVGGVVQLSIAKYGKVAVVRTSKAVNGFSVINLACPHAGVNVKPSNGGWVCASPGHGSEFALNGALKVGPANSALRKIKFTATTKAVTIA
;
A
#
# COMPACT_ATOMS: atom_id res chain seq x y z
N MET A 1 -9.99 52.10 2.41
CA MET A 1 -9.59 51.43 3.65
C MET A 1 -9.82 49.90 3.66
N GLY A 2 -10.82 49.41 2.99
CA GLY A 2 -11.09 47.97 3.01
C GLY A 2 -10.36 47.11 2.01
N ALA A 3 -9.73 47.71 1.04
CA ALA A 3 -9.17 46.95 -0.10
C ALA A 3 -7.82 46.25 0.22
N GLU A 4 -7.02 46.82 1.07
CA GLU A 4 -5.72 46.20 1.44
C GLU A 4 -5.86 44.93 2.27
N LYS A 5 -6.83 44.89 3.16
CA LYS A 5 -7.08 43.70 3.98
C LYS A 5 -7.56 42.50 3.17
N LYS A 6 -8.26 42.73 2.06
CA LYS A 6 -8.78 41.65 1.23
C LYS A 6 -7.69 40.93 0.42
N SER A 7 -6.63 41.61 0.06
CA SER A 7 -5.56 40.99 -0.72
C SER A 7 -4.70 40.05 0.12
N VAL A 8 -4.49 40.39 1.38
CA VAL A 8 -3.74 39.54 2.33
C VAL A 8 -4.54 38.27 2.64
N ASP A 9 -5.85 38.41 2.83
CA ASP A 9 -6.73 37.28 3.12
C ASP A 9 -6.80 36.29 1.97
N ARG A 10 -6.79 36.77 0.75
CA ARG A 10 -6.78 35.90 -0.43
C ARG A 10 -5.51 35.07 -0.55
N ARG A 11 -4.37 35.68 -0.26
CA ARG A 11 -3.09 34.96 -0.28
C ARG A 11 -3.02 33.92 0.83
N ALA A 12 -3.44 34.29 2.01
CA ALA A 12 -3.51 33.36 3.13
C ALA A 12 -4.46 32.19 2.85
N PHE A 13 -5.61 32.48 2.22
CA PHE A 13 -6.58 31.46 1.86
C PHE A 13 -6.01 30.48 0.82
N VAL A 14 -5.36 30.99 -0.23
CA VAL A 14 -4.74 30.15 -1.28
C VAL A 14 -3.65 29.26 -0.70
N CYS A 15 -2.80 29.80 0.15
CA CYS A 15 -1.77 29.04 0.83
C CYS A 15 -2.38 27.96 1.75
N GLY A 16 -3.44 28.31 2.48
CA GLY A 16 -4.14 27.38 3.34
C GLY A 16 -4.76 26.21 2.59
N VAL A 17 -5.43 26.49 1.48
CA VAL A 17 -6.04 25.45 0.63
C VAL A 17 -4.98 24.57 0.00
N ALA A 18 -3.90 25.14 -0.49
CA ALA A 18 -2.80 24.38 -1.06
C ALA A 18 -2.14 23.45 -0.01
N ALA A 19 -1.95 23.95 1.20
CA ALA A 19 -1.41 23.15 2.30
C ALA A 19 -2.34 21.99 2.70
N ILE A 20 -3.64 22.22 2.74
CA ILE A 20 -4.63 21.16 3.05
C ILE A 20 -4.67 20.12 1.94
N ALA A 21 -4.65 20.55 0.68
CA ALA A 21 -4.62 19.62 -0.45
C ALA A 21 -3.34 18.78 -0.44
N ALA A 22 -2.19 19.39 -0.18
CA ALA A 22 -0.92 18.68 -0.06
C ALA A 22 -0.92 17.66 1.10
N LEU A 23 -1.49 18.01 2.23
CA LEU A 23 -1.65 17.10 3.37
C LEU A 23 -2.60 15.94 3.04
N GLY A 24 -3.69 16.19 2.31
CA GLY A 24 -4.61 15.16 1.87
C GLY A 24 -3.98 14.17 0.91
N MET A 25 -3.23 14.65 -0.06
CA MET A 25 -2.49 13.81 -0.99
C MET A 25 -1.35 13.06 -0.29
N THR A 26 -0.68 13.70 0.66
CA THR A 26 0.42 13.10 1.40
C THR A 26 -0.05 11.95 2.30
N ARG A 27 -1.27 11.96 2.78
CA ARG A 27 -1.80 10.87 3.60
C ARG A 27 -1.89 9.54 2.84
N GLN A 28 -2.29 9.56 1.59
CA GLN A 28 -2.36 8.35 0.78
C GLN A 28 -0.98 7.87 0.33
N ASN A 29 -0.07 8.80 0.05
CA ASN A 29 1.28 8.48 -0.38
C ASN A 29 2.26 8.36 0.78
N ALA A 30 2.01 9.06 1.91
CA ALA A 30 2.90 9.07 3.06
C ALA A 30 2.98 7.68 3.73
N VAL A 31 1.89 6.93 3.77
CA VAL A 31 1.90 5.55 4.27
C VAL A 31 2.77 4.65 3.39
N ALA A 32 2.81 4.93 2.08
CA ALA A 32 3.64 4.20 1.14
C ALA A 32 5.09 4.74 1.05
N ALA A 33 5.30 6.03 1.30
CA ALA A 33 6.62 6.68 1.16
C ALA A 33 7.41 6.71 2.46
N ASN A 34 6.75 6.89 3.59
CA ASN A 34 7.43 6.99 4.89
C ASN A 34 7.91 5.63 5.39
N GLY A 35 9.18 5.57 5.76
CA GLY A 35 9.78 4.37 6.29
C GLY A 35 10.05 3.29 5.26
N ILE A 36 9.97 3.61 3.96
CA ILE A 36 10.33 2.70 2.87
C ILE A 36 11.66 3.16 2.27
N LYS A 37 12.63 2.27 2.24
CA LYS A 37 13.98 2.54 1.75
C LYS A 37 14.41 1.43 0.80
N THR A 38 15.23 1.78 -0.18
CA THR A 38 15.94 0.80 -1.00
C THR A 38 17.38 0.71 -0.48
N VAL A 39 17.77 -0.48 -0.04
CA VAL A 39 19.10 -0.78 0.48
C VAL A 39 19.64 -2.00 -0.27
N ASN A 40 20.77 -1.82 -0.95
CA ASN A 40 21.40 -2.91 -1.73
C ASN A 40 20.43 -3.63 -2.70
N GLY A 41 19.58 -2.86 -3.39
CA GLY A 41 18.60 -3.39 -4.33
C GLY A 41 17.38 -4.08 -3.70
N LYS A 42 17.29 -4.08 -2.37
CA LYS A 42 16.16 -4.63 -1.61
C LYS A 42 15.29 -3.51 -1.05
N THR A 43 14.00 -3.73 -0.99
CA THR A 43 13.07 -2.76 -0.40
C THR A 43 12.86 -3.09 1.07
N GLN A 44 13.18 -2.15 1.92
CA GLN A 44 13.01 -2.26 3.37
C GLN A 44 11.88 -1.36 3.84
N ILE A 45 10.97 -1.91 4.64
CA ILE A 45 9.84 -1.22 5.24
C ILE A 45 10.05 -1.15 6.74
N ASP A 46 10.14 0.07 7.28
CA ASP A 46 10.29 0.32 8.70
C ASP A 46 8.95 0.15 9.42
N LEU A 47 8.89 -0.80 10.34
CA LEU A 47 7.69 -1.10 11.14
C LEU A 47 7.44 -0.06 12.25
N THR A 48 8.44 0.74 12.61
CA THR A 48 8.26 1.79 13.62
C THR A 48 7.45 2.96 13.04
N VAL A 49 7.61 3.22 11.76
CA VAL A 49 6.89 4.26 11.03
C VAL A 49 5.56 3.74 10.48
N ASN A 50 5.54 2.51 9.99
CA ASN A 50 4.34 1.88 9.42
C ASN A 50 3.55 1.13 10.50
N ALA A 51 2.96 1.87 11.43
CA ALA A 51 2.24 1.32 12.58
C ALA A 51 1.07 0.40 12.20
N VAL A 52 0.50 0.56 11.01
CA VAL A 52 -0.57 -0.31 10.48
C VAL A 52 -0.11 -1.78 10.42
N LEU A 53 1.17 -2.03 10.14
CA LEU A 53 1.73 -3.38 10.08
C LEU A 53 2.03 -3.99 11.46
N LYS A 54 1.81 -3.27 12.55
CA LYS A 54 1.87 -3.82 13.90
C LYS A 54 0.61 -4.59 14.28
N LYS A 55 -0.49 -4.32 13.59
CA LYS A 55 -1.78 -4.98 13.82
C LYS A 55 -2.01 -6.07 12.77
N VAL A 56 -2.50 -7.22 13.21
CA VAL A 56 -2.94 -8.28 12.29
C VAL A 56 -4.05 -7.75 11.38
N GLY A 57 -3.95 -8.03 10.09
CA GLY A 57 -4.83 -7.48 9.07
C GLY A 57 -4.38 -6.13 8.50
N GLY A 58 -3.32 -5.53 9.05
CA GLY A 58 -2.73 -4.30 8.50
C GLY A 58 -2.10 -4.55 7.12
N VAL A 59 -2.24 -3.57 6.23
CA VAL A 59 -1.76 -3.66 4.85
C VAL A 59 -1.02 -2.39 4.46
N VAL A 60 0.12 -2.55 3.81
CA VAL A 60 0.84 -1.47 3.14
C VAL A 60 1.00 -1.86 1.68
N GLN A 61 0.57 -1.00 0.78
CA GLN A 61 0.77 -1.16 -0.66
C GLN A 61 1.91 -0.26 -1.13
N LEU A 62 2.77 -0.78 -1.98
CA LEU A 62 3.89 -0.05 -2.55
C LEU A 62 4.17 -0.54 -3.97
N SER A 63 4.92 0.27 -4.72
CA SER A 63 5.42 -0.14 -6.03
C SER A 63 6.92 -0.42 -5.94
N ILE A 64 7.31 -1.60 -6.40
CA ILE A 64 8.71 -2.02 -6.48
C ILE A 64 9.04 -2.24 -7.95
N ALA A 65 10.09 -1.61 -8.46
CA ALA A 65 10.43 -1.63 -9.88
C ALA A 65 10.49 -3.07 -10.45
N LYS A 66 11.01 -4.01 -9.69
CA LYS A 66 11.14 -5.42 -10.07
C LYS A 66 9.80 -6.18 -10.13
N TYR A 67 8.85 -5.80 -9.29
CA TYR A 67 7.61 -6.58 -9.09
C TYR A 67 6.34 -5.82 -9.48
N GLY A 68 6.39 -4.51 -9.68
CA GLY A 68 5.22 -3.68 -9.84
C GLY A 68 4.52 -3.40 -8.51
N LYS A 69 3.20 -3.44 -8.49
CA LYS A 69 2.43 -3.23 -7.26
C LYS A 69 2.50 -4.45 -6.35
N VAL A 70 2.83 -4.18 -5.11
CA VAL A 70 3.04 -5.19 -4.05
C VAL A 70 2.26 -4.77 -2.81
N ALA A 71 1.71 -5.73 -2.09
CA ALA A 71 1.15 -5.51 -0.77
C ALA A 71 1.93 -6.31 0.28
N VAL A 72 2.17 -5.68 1.41
CA VAL A 72 2.67 -6.32 2.63
C VAL A 72 1.52 -6.39 3.62
N VAL A 73 1.18 -7.59 4.03
CA VAL A 73 0.04 -7.86 4.91
C VAL A 73 0.54 -8.49 6.21
N ARG A 74 0.09 -7.95 7.34
CA ARG A 74 0.34 -8.57 8.64
C ARG A 74 -0.62 -9.71 8.87
N THR A 75 -0.14 -10.94 8.88
CA THR A 75 -0.97 -12.15 9.00
C THR A 75 -1.04 -12.70 10.41
N SER A 76 -0.01 -12.46 11.22
CA SER A 76 0.03 -12.92 12.62
C SER A 76 0.93 -12.01 13.47
N LYS A 77 0.94 -12.23 14.77
CA LYS A 77 1.80 -11.49 15.72
C LYS A 77 3.27 -11.94 15.70
N ALA A 78 3.58 -13.05 15.05
CA ALA A 78 4.96 -13.55 14.95
C ALA A 78 5.86 -12.53 14.21
N VAL A 79 7.16 -12.55 14.49
CA VAL A 79 8.13 -11.63 13.86
C VAL A 79 8.08 -11.71 12.35
N ASN A 80 7.96 -12.90 11.78
CA ASN A 80 7.84 -13.17 10.36
C ASN A 80 6.39 -13.35 9.89
N GLY A 81 5.42 -12.95 10.70
CA GLY A 81 3.99 -13.09 10.42
C GLY A 81 3.47 -12.10 9.37
N PHE A 82 4.05 -12.14 8.18
CA PHE A 82 3.67 -11.32 7.05
C PHE A 82 3.38 -12.16 5.81
N SER A 83 2.61 -11.61 4.90
CA SER A 83 2.50 -12.07 3.52
C SER A 83 2.87 -10.91 2.61
N VAL A 84 3.84 -11.13 1.75
CA VAL A 84 4.21 -10.15 0.71
C VAL A 84 3.75 -10.72 -0.62
N ILE A 85 2.85 -10.02 -1.27
CA ILE A 85 2.15 -10.49 -2.47
C ILE A 85 2.26 -9.48 -3.61
N ASN A 86 2.41 -10.01 -4.80
CA ASN A 86 2.26 -9.21 -6.01
C ASN A 86 0.77 -9.03 -6.29
N LEU A 87 0.35 -7.81 -6.56
CA LEU A 87 -1.06 -7.48 -6.79
C LEU A 87 -1.52 -7.72 -8.24
N ALA A 88 -0.67 -8.22 -9.11
CA ALA A 88 -1.08 -8.62 -10.46
C ALA A 88 -1.87 -9.95 -10.39
N CYS A 89 -3.10 -9.92 -10.88
CA CYS A 89 -3.94 -11.11 -10.95
C CYS A 89 -3.30 -12.16 -11.88
N PRO A 90 -3.11 -13.41 -11.43
CA PRO A 90 -2.48 -14.44 -12.27
C PRO A 90 -3.32 -14.80 -13.51
N HIS A 91 -4.60 -14.45 -13.56
CA HIS A 91 -5.45 -14.69 -14.71
C HIS A 91 -5.05 -13.82 -15.92
N ALA A 92 -4.90 -12.49 -15.73
CA ALA A 92 -4.66 -11.56 -16.84
C ALA A 92 -3.65 -10.45 -16.53
N GLY A 93 -2.97 -10.50 -15.40
CA GLY A 93 -1.98 -9.50 -15.02
C GLY A 93 -2.55 -8.15 -14.57
N VAL A 94 -3.87 -8.02 -14.47
CA VAL A 94 -4.53 -6.80 -13.97
C VAL A 94 -4.32 -6.68 -12.47
N ASN A 95 -4.00 -5.48 -11.99
CA ASN A 95 -3.82 -5.26 -10.57
C ASN A 95 -5.14 -5.42 -9.81
N VAL A 96 -5.13 -6.28 -8.80
CA VAL A 96 -6.26 -6.45 -7.89
C VAL A 96 -6.40 -5.24 -6.97
N LYS A 97 -7.63 -5.02 -6.51
CA LYS A 97 -7.98 -3.92 -5.59
C LYS A 97 -8.45 -4.48 -4.25
N PRO A 98 -8.30 -3.73 -3.15
CA PRO A 98 -8.87 -4.13 -1.87
C PRO A 98 -10.40 -4.26 -1.95
N SER A 99 -10.94 -5.34 -1.40
CA SER A 99 -12.39 -5.56 -1.32
C SER A 99 -12.71 -6.55 -0.21
N ASN A 100 -13.66 -6.20 0.67
CA ASN A 100 -14.22 -7.09 1.71
C ASN A 100 -13.15 -7.85 2.52
N GLY A 101 -12.11 -7.16 2.97
CA GLY A 101 -11.03 -7.76 3.75
C GLY A 101 -10.10 -8.67 2.95
N GLY A 102 -10.09 -8.55 1.64
CA GLY A 102 -9.23 -9.27 0.71
C GLY A 102 -8.97 -8.46 -0.54
N TRP A 103 -8.88 -9.12 -1.67
CA TRP A 103 -8.57 -8.52 -2.96
C TRP A 103 -9.53 -9.01 -4.03
N VAL A 104 -9.82 -8.17 -5.00
CA VAL A 104 -10.67 -8.51 -6.15
C VAL A 104 -10.05 -8.02 -7.45
N CYS A 105 -10.14 -8.83 -8.48
CA CYS A 105 -9.85 -8.41 -9.85
C CYS A 105 -11.09 -7.71 -10.41
N ALA A 106 -11.09 -6.37 -10.38
CA ALA A 106 -12.24 -5.54 -10.70
C ALA A 106 -12.45 -5.28 -12.19
N SER A 107 -11.62 -5.84 -13.07
CA SER A 107 -11.77 -5.70 -14.52
C SER A 107 -13.01 -6.43 -15.01
N PRO A 108 -13.72 -5.89 -16.04
CA PRO A 108 -14.87 -6.56 -16.61
C PRO A 108 -14.59 -8.00 -17.01
N GLY A 109 -15.45 -8.93 -16.61
CA GLY A 109 -15.34 -10.36 -16.93
C GLY A 109 -14.32 -11.14 -16.09
N HIS A 110 -13.61 -10.50 -15.15
CA HIS A 110 -12.62 -11.17 -14.29
C HIS A 110 -13.24 -11.65 -12.98
N GLY A 111 -13.49 -10.78 -12.00
CA GLY A 111 -14.18 -11.13 -10.78
C GLY A 111 -13.46 -12.12 -9.85
N SER A 112 -12.18 -12.41 -10.08
CA SER A 112 -11.40 -13.26 -9.18
C SER A 112 -11.26 -12.61 -7.81
N GLU A 113 -11.48 -13.39 -6.76
CA GLU A 113 -11.35 -12.93 -5.38
C GLU A 113 -10.24 -13.67 -4.66
N PHE A 114 -9.52 -12.94 -3.82
CA PHE A 114 -8.42 -13.47 -3.04
C PHE A 114 -8.56 -13.05 -1.57
N ALA A 115 -8.14 -13.93 -0.69
CA ALA A 115 -8.01 -13.60 0.73
C ALA A 115 -6.94 -12.51 0.93
N LEU A 116 -6.92 -11.92 2.10
CA LEU A 116 -5.99 -10.83 2.43
C LEU A 116 -4.52 -11.26 2.27
N ASN A 117 -4.19 -12.51 2.60
CA ASN A 117 -2.86 -13.09 2.43
C ASN A 117 -2.53 -13.50 0.97
N GLY A 118 -3.43 -13.27 0.03
CA GLY A 118 -3.28 -13.61 -1.38
C GLY A 118 -3.80 -14.97 -1.80
N ALA A 119 -4.37 -15.77 -0.90
CA ALA A 119 -4.93 -17.07 -1.25
C ALA A 119 -6.14 -16.92 -2.18
N LEU A 120 -6.25 -17.78 -3.19
CA LEU A 120 -7.39 -17.78 -4.12
C LEU A 120 -8.68 -18.19 -3.40
N LYS A 121 -9.73 -17.41 -3.60
CA LYS A 121 -11.09 -17.71 -3.10
C LYS A 121 -12.07 -18.02 -4.22
N VAL A 122 -12.08 -17.18 -5.26
CA VAL A 122 -13.02 -17.29 -6.40
C VAL A 122 -12.25 -17.08 -7.70
N GLY A 123 -12.47 -18.00 -8.68
CA GLY A 123 -11.94 -17.85 -10.04
C GLY A 123 -12.60 -16.73 -10.85
N PRO A 124 -12.15 -16.48 -12.07
CA PRO A 124 -11.47 -17.39 -13.00
C PRO A 124 -9.94 -17.56 -12.83
N ALA A 125 -9.27 -16.87 -11.93
CA ALA A 125 -7.87 -17.15 -11.65
C ALA A 125 -7.67 -18.60 -11.20
N ASN A 126 -6.56 -19.22 -11.62
CA ASN A 126 -6.24 -20.61 -11.32
C ASN A 126 -5.29 -20.79 -10.14
N SER A 127 -4.73 -19.71 -9.63
CA SER A 127 -3.74 -19.74 -8.55
C SER A 127 -3.89 -18.53 -7.65
N ALA A 128 -3.30 -18.63 -6.45
CA ALA A 128 -3.16 -17.51 -5.52
C ALA A 128 -2.31 -16.37 -6.13
N LEU A 129 -2.41 -15.19 -5.55
CA LEU A 129 -1.50 -14.08 -5.86
C LEU A 129 -0.06 -14.51 -5.60
N ARG A 130 0.85 -14.12 -6.49
CA ARG A 130 2.25 -14.51 -6.39
C ARG A 130 2.87 -13.98 -5.09
N LYS A 131 3.41 -14.86 -4.29
CA LYS A 131 4.16 -14.52 -3.09
C LYS A 131 5.58 -14.06 -3.45
N ILE A 132 6.05 -13.05 -2.74
CA ILE A 132 7.40 -12.51 -2.87
C ILE A 132 8.18 -12.84 -1.61
N LYS A 133 9.42 -13.29 -1.79
CA LYS A 133 10.32 -13.62 -0.67
C LYS A 133 10.66 -12.35 0.11
N PHE A 134 10.67 -12.49 1.43
CA PHE A 134 11.02 -11.43 2.35
C PHE A 134 11.73 -11.99 3.58
N THR A 135 12.36 -11.12 4.33
CA THR A 135 12.84 -11.37 5.68
C THR A 135 12.23 -10.33 6.61
N ALA A 136 11.98 -10.69 7.85
CA ALA A 136 11.40 -9.78 8.81
C ALA A 136 12.17 -9.81 10.14
N THR A 137 12.24 -8.64 10.75
CA THR A 137 12.72 -8.43 12.12
C THR A 137 11.63 -7.73 12.92
N THR A 138 11.86 -7.50 14.19
CA THR A 138 10.94 -6.69 15.01
C THR A 138 10.83 -5.23 14.55
N LYS A 139 11.78 -4.76 13.74
CA LYS A 139 11.86 -3.35 13.30
C LYS A 139 11.55 -3.15 11.82
N ALA A 140 11.76 -4.16 10.97
CA ALA A 140 11.63 -3.98 9.53
C ALA A 140 11.25 -5.26 8.78
N VAL A 141 10.59 -5.09 7.64
CA VAL A 141 10.38 -6.12 6.62
C VAL A 141 11.25 -5.77 5.41
N THR A 142 12.05 -6.72 4.95
CA THR A 142 12.94 -6.56 3.80
C THR A 142 12.49 -7.49 2.68
N ILE A 143 12.14 -6.92 1.54
CA ILE A 143 11.68 -7.64 0.34
C ILE A 143 12.89 -7.81 -0.61
N ALA A 144 13.12 -9.02 -1.04
CA ALA A 144 14.26 -9.39 -1.88
C ALA A 144 14.14 -8.89 -3.32
#